data_c02afe4e32d60ddc0db042e8d2721e7b
#
_entry.id   c02afe4e32d60ddc0db042e8d2721e7b
#
_cell.length_a   1.000
_cell.length_b   1.000
_cell.length_c   1.000
_cell.angle_alpha   90.00
_cell.angle_beta   90.00
_cell.angle_gamma   90.00
#
_symmetry.space_group_name_H-M   'P 1'
#
loop_
_entity.id
_entity.type
_entity.pdbx_description
1 polymer ?
#
loop_
_entity_poly.entity_id
_entity_poly.type
_entity_poly.pdbx_seq_one_letter_code
_entity_poly.pdbx_strand_id
1 'polypeptide(L)'
;MKLDSNNHSVFMMHYHLIMCVKYRRNVINDEVSASLRATFEKIAPDYNIVVEEWNHDQDHVHVLFRGQPNSEISKFINAYKSASSRLVKRDFPEIRQYLWKEMFWSKSYCLLTTGGAPVDVIRQYIQTQSEDAPDRRR
;
A
#
# COMPACT_ATOMS: atom_id res chain seq x y z
N MET A 1 -27.13 0.37 2.77
CA MET A 1 -25.81 -0.07 2.26
C MET A 1 -25.96 -0.46 0.79
N LYS A 2 -25.11 0.11 -0.05
CA LYS A 2 -25.20 -0.12 -1.49
C LYS A 2 -24.27 -1.28 -1.90
N LEU A 3 -24.83 -2.28 -2.57
CA LEU A 3 -24.06 -3.39 -3.13
C LEU A 3 -23.53 -3.04 -4.51
N ASP A 4 -22.32 -3.51 -4.82
CA ASP A 4 -21.78 -3.44 -6.17
C ASP A 4 -22.37 -4.57 -7.02
N SER A 5 -22.27 -4.44 -8.34
CA SER A 5 -22.76 -5.48 -9.25
C SER A 5 -21.97 -5.48 -10.55
N ASN A 6 -21.94 -6.65 -11.19
CA ASN A 6 -21.50 -6.81 -12.57
C ASN A 6 -22.52 -7.70 -13.28
N ASN A 7 -22.22 -8.18 -14.48
CA ASN A 7 -23.17 -8.98 -15.29
C ASN A 7 -23.56 -10.32 -14.65
N HIS A 8 -22.80 -10.81 -13.69
CA HIS A 8 -22.95 -12.17 -13.14
C HIS A 8 -23.18 -12.21 -11.64
N SER A 9 -22.88 -11.15 -10.90
CA SER A 9 -22.92 -11.20 -9.46
C SER A 9 -23.21 -9.84 -8.80
N VAL A 10 -23.69 -9.93 -7.57
CA VAL A 10 -23.79 -8.79 -6.65
C VAL A 10 -22.79 -9.05 -5.52
N PHE A 11 -22.05 -8.03 -5.14
CA PHE A 11 -20.96 -8.21 -4.18
C PHE A 11 -20.72 -6.93 -3.38
N MET A 12 -19.97 -7.07 -2.28
CA MET A 12 -19.46 -5.95 -1.50
C MET A 12 -18.09 -6.37 -0.97
N MET A 13 -17.03 -5.96 -1.67
CA MET A 13 -15.67 -6.39 -1.36
C MET A 13 -14.80 -5.17 -1.07
N HIS A 14 -14.62 -4.90 0.22
CA HIS A 14 -13.80 -3.80 0.71
C HIS A 14 -12.55 -4.35 1.39
N TYR A 15 -11.44 -3.69 1.17
CA TYR A 15 -10.13 -4.11 1.68
C TYR A 15 -9.41 -2.96 2.34
N HIS A 16 -8.75 -3.25 3.45
CA HIS A 16 -7.73 -2.38 4.04
C HIS A 16 -6.37 -2.93 3.68
N LEU A 17 -5.56 -2.13 3.02
CA LEU A 17 -4.19 -2.49 2.64
C LEU A 17 -3.23 -1.58 3.38
N ILE A 18 -2.31 -2.18 4.12
CA ILE A 18 -1.23 -1.46 4.79
C ILE A 18 0.09 -1.90 4.17
N MET A 19 0.85 -0.93 3.66
CA MET A 19 2.16 -1.17 3.09
C MET A 19 3.18 -0.29 3.80
N CYS A 20 4.24 -0.91 4.31
CA CYS A 20 5.30 -0.21 5.03
C CYS A 20 6.54 -0.05 4.18
N VAL A 21 7.24 1.05 4.37
CA VAL A 21 8.59 1.23 3.86
C VAL A 21 9.50 0.20 4.55
N LYS A 22 10.43 -0.37 3.80
CA LYS A 22 11.35 -1.39 4.32
C LYS A 22 12.05 -0.87 5.58
N TYR A 23 11.95 -1.64 6.66
CA TYR A 23 12.44 -1.30 8.00
C TYR A 23 11.91 0.04 8.52
N ARG A 24 10.72 0.46 8.05
CA ARG A 24 10.02 1.66 8.50
C ARG A 24 10.86 2.94 8.37
N ARG A 25 11.61 3.05 7.30
CA ARG A 25 12.34 4.31 7.02
C ARG A 25 11.34 5.44 6.78
N ASN A 26 11.61 6.61 7.37
CA ASN A 26 10.71 7.77 7.33
C ASN A 26 10.96 8.59 6.06
N VAL A 27 10.39 8.17 4.94
CA VAL A 27 10.62 8.82 3.64
C VAL A 27 9.33 9.29 2.97
N ILE A 28 8.15 9.04 3.57
CA ILE A 28 6.88 9.45 3.00
C ILE A 28 6.45 10.78 3.59
N ASN A 29 6.58 11.83 2.80
CA ASN A 29 5.96 13.13 3.06
C ASN A 29 4.70 13.27 2.18
N ASP A 30 4.05 14.42 2.22
CA ASP A 30 2.81 14.63 1.45
C ASP A 30 3.04 14.51 -0.06
N GLU A 31 4.17 14.96 -0.57
CA GLU A 31 4.50 14.89 -2.00
C GLU A 31 4.74 13.45 -2.44
N VAL A 32 5.51 12.69 -1.68
CA VAL A 32 5.75 11.27 -1.93
C VAL A 32 4.43 10.50 -1.85
N SER A 33 3.61 10.78 -0.84
CA SER A 33 2.29 10.16 -0.70
C SER A 33 1.40 10.44 -1.90
N ALA A 34 1.37 11.66 -2.40
CA ALA A 34 0.58 12.03 -3.58
C ALA A 34 1.03 11.23 -4.81
N SER A 35 2.33 11.05 -4.99
CA SER A 35 2.88 10.23 -6.07
C SER A 35 2.49 8.76 -5.93
N LEU A 36 2.57 8.22 -4.71
CA LEU A 36 2.18 6.84 -4.43
C LEU A 36 0.70 6.60 -4.71
N ARG A 37 -0.14 7.55 -4.31
CA ARG A 37 -1.59 7.49 -4.58
C ARG A 37 -1.88 7.57 -6.08
N ALA A 38 -1.24 8.48 -6.79
CA ALA A 38 -1.44 8.65 -8.23
C ALA A 38 -1.11 7.35 -9.00
N THR A 39 -0.03 6.68 -8.62
CA THR A 39 0.35 5.39 -9.22
C THR A 39 -0.69 4.31 -8.92
N PHE A 40 -1.18 4.27 -7.67
CA PHE A 40 -2.23 3.32 -7.28
C PHE A 40 -3.49 3.52 -8.12
N GLU A 41 -3.96 4.76 -8.21
CA GLU A 41 -5.18 5.11 -8.96
C GLU A 41 -5.03 4.91 -10.46
N LYS A 42 -3.81 4.97 -10.99
CA LYS A 42 -3.55 4.72 -12.40
C LYS A 42 -3.64 3.24 -12.75
N ILE A 43 -3.15 2.36 -11.89
CA ILE A 43 -3.12 0.91 -12.13
C ILE A 43 -4.45 0.25 -11.74
N ALA A 44 -5.10 0.74 -10.70
CA ALA A 44 -6.30 0.13 -10.12
C ALA A 44 -7.41 -0.20 -11.11
N PRO A 45 -7.76 0.67 -12.09
CA PRO A 45 -8.85 0.35 -13.02
C PRO A 45 -8.61 -0.92 -13.83
N ASP A 46 -7.37 -1.26 -14.14
CA ASP A 46 -7.04 -2.48 -14.90
C ASP A 46 -7.40 -3.76 -14.11
N TYR A 47 -7.60 -3.63 -12.81
CA TYR A 47 -7.95 -4.72 -11.92
C TYR A 47 -9.33 -4.57 -11.29
N ASN A 48 -10.16 -3.66 -11.82
CA ASN A 48 -11.48 -3.36 -11.28
C ASN A 48 -11.44 -2.97 -9.81
N ILE A 49 -10.47 -2.15 -9.46
CA ILE A 49 -10.24 -1.66 -8.10
C ILE A 49 -10.49 -0.16 -8.07
N VAL A 50 -11.16 0.31 -7.01
CA VAL A 50 -11.48 1.72 -6.79
C VAL A 50 -11.01 2.12 -5.40
N VAL A 51 -10.19 3.17 -5.31
CA VAL A 51 -9.75 3.74 -4.04
C VAL A 51 -10.90 4.47 -3.37
N GLU A 52 -11.14 4.20 -2.10
CA GLU A 52 -12.13 4.90 -1.29
C GLU A 52 -11.48 5.89 -0.34
N GLU A 53 -10.41 5.47 0.34
CA GLU A 53 -9.66 6.32 1.25
C GLU A 53 -8.17 6.07 1.10
N TRP A 54 -7.38 7.12 1.24
CA TRP A 54 -5.93 7.06 1.23
C TRP A 54 -5.39 7.83 2.42
N ASN A 55 -4.64 7.15 3.28
CA ASN A 55 -4.00 7.76 4.43
C ASN A 55 -2.54 7.33 4.47
N HIS A 56 -1.69 8.17 5.07
CA HIS A 56 -0.29 7.82 5.21
C HIS A 56 0.30 8.39 6.49
N ASP A 57 1.37 7.76 6.91
CA ASP A 57 2.33 8.31 7.86
C ASP A 57 3.68 8.39 7.16
N GLN A 58 4.74 8.70 7.89
CA GLN A 58 6.07 8.86 7.29
C GLN A 58 6.66 7.54 6.78
N ASP A 59 6.21 6.41 7.30
CA ASP A 59 6.78 5.08 7.04
C ASP A 59 5.80 4.06 6.49
N HIS A 60 4.54 4.44 6.25
CA HIS A 60 3.55 3.51 5.70
C HIS A 60 2.38 4.24 5.05
N VAL A 61 1.64 3.50 4.24
CA VAL A 61 0.34 3.93 3.69
C VAL A 61 -0.74 2.96 4.16
N HIS A 62 -1.95 3.51 4.33
CA HIS A 62 -3.15 2.74 4.63
C HIS A 62 -4.21 3.11 3.60
N VAL A 63 -4.60 2.16 2.78
CA VAL A 63 -5.54 2.36 1.67
C VAL A 63 -6.78 1.54 1.91
N LEU A 64 -7.94 2.18 1.83
CA LEU A 64 -9.22 1.50 1.76
C LEU A 64 -9.66 1.47 0.31
N PHE A 65 -9.92 0.29 -0.24
CA PHE A 65 -10.35 0.18 -1.63
C PHE A 65 -11.42 -0.89 -1.81
N ARG A 66 -12.18 -0.77 -2.89
CA ARG A 66 -13.16 -1.75 -3.31
C ARG A 66 -12.60 -2.59 -4.45
N GLY A 67 -12.88 -3.89 -4.39
CA GLY A 67 -12.57 -4.82 -5.48
C GLY A 67 -13.82 -5.54 -5.97
N GLN A 68 -13.63 -6.40 -6.94
CA GLN A 68 -14.65 -7.27 -7.51
C GLN A 68 -14.19 -8.73 -7.37
N PRO A 69 -15.11 -9.71 -7.52
CA PRO A 69 -14.72 -11.13 -7.43
C PRO A 69 -13.58 -11.52 -8.38
N ASN A 70 -13.47 -10.84 -9.53
CA ASN A 70 -12.42 -11.11 -10.53
C ASN A 70 -11.21 -10.19 -10.40
N SER A 71 -11.14 -9.34 -9.37
CA SER A 71 -9.94 -8.52 -9.11
C SER A 71 -8.82 -9.41 -8.59
N GLU A 72 -7.77 -9.56 -9.34
CA GLU A 72 -6.61 -10.36 -8.94
C GLU A 72 -5.76 -9.53 -7.97
N ILE A 73 -6.17 -9.46 -6.70
CA ILE A 73 -5.64 -8.52 -5.71
C ILE A 73 -4.12 -8.67 -5.53
N SER A 74 -3.63 -9.90 -5.37
CA SER A 74 -2.19 -10.13 -5.20
C SER A 74 -1.38 -9.66 -6.41
N LYS A 75 -1.89 -9.93 -7.59
CA LYS A 75 -1.25 -9.51 -8.84
C LYS A 75 -1.22 -7.99 -8.95
N PHE A 76 -2.33 -7.34 -8.58
CA PHE A 76 -2.41 -5.88 -8.53
C PHE A 76 -1.38 -5.31 -7.57
N ILE A 77 -1.31 -5.83 -6.33
CA ILE A 77 -0.38 -5.31 -5.32
C ILE A 77 1.06 -5.46 -5.79
N ASN A 78 1.43 -6.59 -6.40
CA ASN A 78 2.78 -6.78 -6.91
C ASN A 78 3.12 -5.81 -8.05
N ALA A 79 2.18 -5.58 -8.96
CA ALA A 79 2.36 -4.59 -10.04
C ALA A 79 2.52 -3.18 -9.47
N TYR A 80 1.69 -2.83 -8.48
CA TYR A 80 1.77 -1.54 -7.81
C TYR A 80 3.10 -1.36 -7.08
N LYS A 81 3.56 -2.37 -6.32
CA LYS A 81 4.83 -2.29 -5.60
C LYS A 81 5.99 -2.00 -6.55
N SER A 82 6.05 -2.70 -7.66
CA SER A 82 7.12 -2.50 -8.65
C SER A 82 7.08 -1.11 -9.26
N ALA A 83 5.91 -0.70 -9.75
CA ALA A 83 5.77 0.58 -10.42
C ALA A 83 5.99 1.75 -9.46
N SER A 84 5.37 1.72 -8.28
CA SER A 84 5.47 2.83 -7.32
C SER A 84 6.88 2.98 -6.77
N SER A 85 7.56 1.88 -6.47
CA SER A 85 8.96 1.91 -6.01
C SER A 85 9.87 2.57 -7.05
N ARG A 86 9.75 2.15 -8.30
CA ARG A 86 10.55 2.70 -9.39
C ARG A 86 10.28 4.19 -9.60
N LEU A 87 9.01 4.58 -9.65
CA LEU A 87 8.61 5.96 -9.92
C LEU A 87 8.98 6.91 -8.78
N VAL A 88 8.78 6.51 -7.54
CA VAL A 88 9.09 7.36 -6.41
C VAL A 88 10.59 7.59 -6.26
N LYS A 89 11.41 6.59 -6.55
CA LYS A 89 12.86 6.74 -6.52
C LYS A 89 13.38 7.59 -7.68
N ARG A 90 12.69 7.57 -8.82
CA ARG A 90 13.02 8.42 -9.96
C ARG A 90 12.70 9.89 -9.68
N ASP A 91 11.50 10.15 -9.14
CA ASP A 91 10.98 11.49 -8.98
C ASP A 91 11.46 12.17 -7.68
N PHE A 92 11.87 11.39 -6.69
CA PHE A 92 12.36 11.86 -5.39
C PHE A 92 13.71 11.19 -5.09
N PRO A 93 14.74 11.43 -5.90
CA PRO A 93 16.01 10.70 -5.75
C PRO A 93 16.67 10.89 -4.39
N GLU A 94 16.38 11.98 -3.68
CA GLU A 94 16.93 12.26 -2.36
C GLU A 94 16.52 11.24 -1.29
N ILE A 95 15.40 10.51 -1.48
CA ILE A 95 14.98 9.52 -0.50
C ILE A 95 15.85 8.28 -0.50
N ARG A 96 16.58 8.01 -1.60
CA ARG A 96 17.38 6.78 -1.75
C ARG A 96 18.40 6.61 -0.64
N GLN A 97 18.98 7.71 -0.16
CA GLN A 97 20.00 7.68 0.91
C GLN A 97 19.46 7.13 2.23
N TYR A 98 18.16 7.21 2.44
CA TYR A 98 17.51 6.74 3.67
C TYR A 98 16.96 5.32 3.54
N LEU A 99 16.92 4.76 2.33
CA LEU A 99 16.38 3.43 2.08
C LEU A 99 17.47 2.37 2.27
N TRP A 100 17.11 1.28 2.93
CA TRP A 100 18.01 0.15 3.07
C TRP A 100 18.20 -0.53 1.71
N LYS A 101 19.42 -0.53 1.18
CA LYS A 101 19.76 -1.09 -0.14
C LYS A 101 18.84 -0.57 -1.24
N GLU A 102 18.40 0.67 -1.13
CA GLU A 102 17.49 1.32 -2.07
C GLU A 102 16.14 0.60 -2.25
N MET A 103 15.75 -0.26 -1.31
CA MET A 103 14.46 -0.95 -1.33
C MET A 103 13.38 -0.07 -0.69
N PHE A 104 12.32 0.24 -1.44
CA PHE A 104 11.27 1.09 -0.91
C PHE A 104 10.30 0.30 -0.01
N TRP A 105 9.62 -0.70 -0.56
CA TRP A 105 8.60 -1.43 0.19
C TRP A 105 9.13 -2.64 0.93
N SER A 106 8.53 -2.94 2.09
CA SER A 106 8.67 -4.24 2.73
C SER A 106 8.23 -5.36 1.79
N LYS A 107 8.76 -6.56 1.97
CA LYS A 107 8.34 -7.74 1.19
C LYS A 107 6.89 -8.10 1.44
N SER A 108 6.43 -7.98 2.69
CA SER A 108 5.06 -8.28 3.08
C SER A 108 4.16 -7.05 2.97
N TYR A 109 2.88 -7.29 3.01
CA TYR A 109 1.85 -6.27 3.20
C TYR A 109 0.76 -6.84 4.09
N CYS A 110 -0.06 -5.98 4.69
CA CYS A 110 -1.22 -6.40 5.47
C CYS A 110 -2.47 -6.13 4.65
N LEU A 111 -3.26 -7.15 4.39
CA LEU A 111 -4.52 -7.04 3.66
C LEU A 111 -5.64 -7.60 4.51
N LEU A 112 -6.60 -6.74 4.86
CA LEU A 112 -7.76 -7.13 5.66
C LEU A 112 -9.03 -6.89 4.86
N THR A 113 -9.96 -7.85 4.94
CA THR A 113 -11.29 -7.69 4.35
C THR A 113 -12.23 -7.14 5.42
N THR A 114 -13.26 -6.42 5.01
CA THR A 114 -14.42 -6.06 5.78
C THR A 114 -14.52 -4.74 6.41
N GLY A 115 -15.60 -4.55 7.08
CA GLY A 115 -16.22 -3.36 7.59
C GLY A 115 -15.45 -2.56 8.65
N GLY A 116 -14.55 -3.11 9.36
CA GLY A 116 -13.78 -2.38 10.35
C GLY A 116 -12.38 -2.92 10.44
N ALA A 117 -11.38 -2.10 10.19
CA ALA A 117 -10.00 -2.53 10.38
C ALA A 117 -9.74 -2.63 11.88
N PRO A 118 -9.35 -3.82 12.41
CA PRO A 118 -8.97 -3.94 13.81
C PRO A 118 -7.70 -3.12 14.03
N VAL A 119 -7.84 -1.99 14.75
CA VAL A 119 -6.73 -1.06 14.96
C VAL A 119 -5.53 -1.77 15.60
N ASP A 120 -5.78 -2.70 16.51
CA ASP A 120 -4.71 -3.42 17.18
C ASP A 120 -3.93 -4.32 16.24
N VAL A 121 -4.60 -4.96 15.29
CA VAL A 121 -3.94 -5.82 14.29
C VAL A 121 -3.07 -4.98 13.36
N ILE A 122 -3.58 -3.85 12.90
CA ILE A 122 -2.82 -2.94 12.03
C ILE A 122 -1.59 -2.40 12.77
N ARG A 123 -1.78 -1.95 14.02
CA ARG A 123 -0.69 -1.42 14.84
C ARG A 123 0.39 -2.46 15.07
N GLN A 124 0.00 -3.69 15.39
CA GLN A 124 0.92 -4.80 15.59
C GLN A 124 1.71 -5.09 14.30
N TYR A 125 1.03 -5.11 13.15
CA TYR A 125 1.68 -5.34 11.87
C TYR A 125 2.75 -4.28 11.59
N ILE A 126 2.41 -2.99 11.74
CA ILE A 126 3.34 -1.90 11.50
C ILE A 126 4.55 -2.01 12.43
N GLN A 127 4.32 -2.34 13.71
CA GLN A 127 5.38 -2.49 14.69
C GLN A 127 6.36 -3.60 14.30
N THR A 128 5.87 -4.75 13.81
CA THR A 128 6.72 -5.87 13.41
C THR A 128 7.63 -5.53 12.23
N GLN A 129 7.27 -4.54 11.42
CA GLN A 129 8.07 -4.15 10.26
C GLN A 129 9.43 -3.53 10.62
N SER A 130 9.66 -3.19 11.88
CA SER A 130 10.95 -2.63 12.33
C SER A 130 11.76 -3.59 13.20
N GLU A 131 11.21 -4.74 13.61
CA GLU A 131 11.85 -5.63 14.60
C GLU A 131 13.20 -6.16 14.14
N ASP A 132 13.35 -6.47 12.85
CA ASP A 132 14.57 -7.03 12.28
C ASP A 132 15.39 -5.98 11.51
N ALA A 133 15.19 -4.69 11.83
CA ALA A 133 15.92 -3.63 11.15
C ALA A 133 17.43 -3.74 11.42
N PRO A 134 18.27 -3.62 10.37
CA PRO A 134 19.72 -3.62 10.57
C PRO A 134 20.18 -2.35 11.29
N ASP A 135 21.34 -2.42 11.92
CA ASP A 135 21.96 -1.27 12.57
C ASP A 135 22.15 -0.14 11.55
N ARG A 136 21.65 1.05 11.89
CA ARG A 136 21.71 2.23 11.02
C ARG A 136 23.14 2.75 10.80
N ARG A 137 24.07 2.34 11.64
CA ARG A 137 25.48 2.77 11.54
C ARG A 137 26.26 2.00 10.50
N ARG A 138 25.64 1.07 9.83
CA ARG A 138 26.26 0.29 8.77
C ARG A 138 25.90 0.81 7.40
#